data_d8ad16295a8125a715fe8c1668893be4
#
_entry.id   d8ad16295a8125a715fe8c1668893be4
#
_cell.length_a   1.000
_cell.length_b   1.000
_cell.length_c   1.000
_cell.angle_alpha   90.00
_cell.angle_beta   90.00
_cell.angle_gamma   90.00
#
_symmetry.space_group_name_H-M   'P 1'
#
loop_
_entity.id
_entity.type
_entity.pdbx_description
1 polymer ?
#
loop_
_entity_poly.entity_id
_entity_poly.type
_entity_poly.pdbx_seq_one_letter_code
_entity_poly.pdbx_strand_id
1 'polypeptide(L)'
;MNFWDKLKLVWTDGTLRRKVLFVLFALIIFRLLAAIPIPGVDAIQLSRFLSNNQFFGILNIFSGGGLTTLSVIMLGVGPYITGSIIMQLLTIMVPALKKIYSEEGEAGRKRFAQYSRLLSVPLAVIQGFGLLYILEQQNILVNLTSFDRITNLFIVVAGSVLLMWVGELVSEFGIGNGVSLIIFAGIVSQLPATVSQLVFNFTPAQIPLFLIFLVAGILIIAGIVLVTEAERPIPVTYAKRVRGMKMYGGGSTYLPLRVNQAGVIPIIFALSILLFPQMIGTFLTRFANPIIAKISEVLLAFSQTSVIYAILYFVFVFLFTYFYTAVTFDPESLSTNLQKNGAFIPGIRPGPSTSQYISKVLTRITLLGATFLGFIAVLPLVMQRITGISSLAIGGTSILIVVSVVLDLMKKVDAQISMREY
;
A
#
# COMPACT_ATOMS: atom_id res chain seq x y z
N MET A 1 -25.72 12.13 8.78
CA MET A 1 -25.33 13.40 8.09
C MET A 1 -25.12 13.13 6.61
N ASN A 2 -25.60 14.04 5.75
CA ASN A 2 -25.34 13.96 4.31
C ASN A 2 -23.87 14.27 4.00
N PHE A 3 -23.37 13.82 2.84
CA PHE A 3 -21.99 14.07 2.40
C PHE A 3 -21.64 15.57 2.39
N TRP A 4 -22.56 16.42 1.95
CA TRP A 4 -22.39 17.86 1.92
C TRP A 4 -22.27 18.50 3.31
N ASP A 5 -22.99 17.99 4.30
CA ASP A 5 -22.91 18.45 5.69
C ASP A 5 -21.55 18.11 6.31
N LYS A 6 -21.02 16.91 6.03
CA LYS A 6 -19.67 16.51 6.44
C LYS A 6 -18.60 17.41 5.83
N LEU A 7 -18.72 17.73 4.56
CA LEU A 7 -17.79 18.61 3.85
C LEU A 7 -17.81 20.04 4.39
N LYS A 8 -18.99 20.55 4.71
CA LYS A 8 -19.18 21.85 5.36
C LYS A 8 -18.54 21.88 6.75
N LEU A 9 -18.70 20.82 7.53
CA LEU A 9 -18.12 20.67 8.87
C LEU A 9 -16.59 20.66 8.83
N VAL A 10 -16.00 19.95 7.86
CA VAL A 10 -14.54 19.92 7.64
C VAL A 10 -13.97 21.32 7.38
N TRP A 11 -14.69 22.17 6.64
CA TRP A 11 -14.25 23.53 6.37
C TRP A 11 -14.54 24.51 7.51
N THR A 12 -15.59 24.27 8.30
CA THR A 12 -15.97 25.14 9.43
C THR A 12 -15.07 24.92 10.64
N ASP A 13 -14.61 23.66 10.86
CA ASP A 13 -13.71 23.34 11.97
C ASP A 13 -12.25 23.73 11.64
N GLY A 14 -11.72 24.69 12.39
CA GLY A 14 -10.36 25.21 12.21
C GLY A 14 -9.26 24.16 12.34
N THR A 15 -9.44 23.11 13.14
CA THR A 15 -8.43 22.06 13.32
C THR A 15 -8.45 21.05 12.19
N LEU A 16 -9.63 20.60 11.76
CA LEU A 16 -9.80 19.71 10.60
C LEU A 16 -9.33 20.41 9.32
N ARG A 17 -9.72 21.68 9.13
CA ARG A 17 -9.27 22.48 7.99
C ARG A 17 -7.75 22.56 7.92
N ARG A 18 -7.05 22.82 9.04
CA ARG A 18 -5.58 22.87 9.07
C ARG A 18 -4.96 21.53 8.67
N LYS A 19 -5.50 20.41 9.14
CA LYS A 19 -5.03 19.07 8.78
C LYS A 19 -5.21 18.79 7.28
N VAL A 20 -6.39 19.11 6.72
CA VAL A 20 -6.65 18.94 5.27
C VAL A 20 -5.74 19.83 4.44
N LEU A 21 -5.59 21.10 4.80
CA LEU A 21 -4.68 22.02 4.12
C LEU A 21 -3.23 21.56 4.19
N PHE A 22 -2.80 21.00 5.31
CA PHE A 22 -1.45 20.43 5.44
C PHE A 22 -1.24 19.25 4.49
N VAL A 23 -2.23 18.33 4.39
CA VAL A 23 -2.18 17.22 3.44
C VAL A 23 -2.08 17.74 2.00
N LEU A 24 -2.93 18.69 1.61
CA LEU A 24 -2.90 19.29 0.27
C LEU A 24 -1.56 19.94 -0.03
N PHE A 25 -1.00 20.69 0.92
CA PHE A 25 0.31 21.32 0.78
C PHE A 25 1.43 20.28 0.59
N ALA A 26 1.43 19.21 1.37
CA ALA A 26 2.38 18.11 1.21
C ALA A 26 2.27 17.42 -0.16
N LEU A 27 1.05 17.23 -0.67
CA LEU A 27 0.82 16.68 -2.01
C LEU A 27 1.28 17.63 -3.13
N ILE A 28 1.16 18.93 -2.95
CA ILE A 28 1.71 19.94 -3.89
C ILE A 28 3.24 19.84 -3.91
N ILE A 29 3.90 19.78 -2.75
CA ILE A 29 5.37 19.60 -2.67
C ILE A 29 5.78 18.30 -3.37
N PHE A 30 5.08 17.21 -3.11
CA PHE A 30 5.30 15.94 -3.79
C PHE A 30 5.24 16.08 -5.33
N ARG A 31 4.22 16.76 -5.85
CA ARG A 31 4.07 16.97 -7.31
C ARG A 31 5.16 17.86 -7.89
N LEU A 32 5.58 18.89 -7.18
CA LEU A 32 6.70 19.74 -7.59
C LEU A 32 8.00 18.93 -7.68
N LEU A 33 8.31 18.11 -6.68
CA LEU A 33 9.47 17.21 -6.70
C LEU A 33 9.40 16.17 -7.82
N ALA A 34 8.22 15.65 -8.12
CA ALA A 34 8.01 14.70 -9.21
C ALA A 34 8.23 15.31 -10.61
N ALA A 35 8.16 16.63 -10.73
CA ALA A 35 8.39 17.35 -11.99
C ALA A 35 9.87 17.70 -12.26
N ILE A 36 10.76 17.58 -11.26
CA ILE A 36 12.17 17.95 -11.38
C ILE A 36 12.97 16.71 -11.88
N PRO A 37 13.43 16.66 -13.14
CA PRO A 37 14.22 15.54 -13.64
C PRO A 37 15.64 15.54 -13.09
N ILE A 38 16.24 14.35 -12.99
CA ILE A 38 17.68 14.23 -12.71
C ILE A 38 18.52 14.66 -13.94
N PRO A 39 19.76 15.11 -13.76
CA PRO A 39 20.63 15.47 -14.87
C PRO A 39 20.93 14.30 -15.82
N GLY A 40 21.07 14.60 -17.11
CA GLY A 40 21.53 13.64 -18.12
C GLY A 40 20.45 12.72 -18.71
N VAL A 41 19.16 13.03 -18.56
CA VAL A 41 18.04 12.22 -19.06
C VAL A 41 17.69 12.55 -20.50
N ASP A 42 17.62 11.51 -21.37
CA ASP A 42 16.99 11.57 -22.68
C ASP A 42 15.50 11.21 -22.59
N ALA A 43 14.63 12.22 -22.67
CA ALA A 43 13.19 12.05 -22.52
C ALA A 43 12.54 11.19 -23.62
N ILE A 44 13.14 11.18 -24.85
CA ILE A 44 12.60 10.40 -25.98
C ILE A 44 12.89 8.91 -25.76
N GLN A 45 14.11 8.57 -25.37
CA GLN A 45 14.47 7.19 -25.08
C GLN A 45 13.74 6.66 -23.86
N LEU A 46 13.57 7.48 -22.83
CA LEU A 46 12.80 7.15 -21.64
C LEU A 46 11.35 6.77 -21.99
N SER A 47 10.66 7.58 -22.79
CA SER A 47 9.26 7.30 -23.16
C SER A 47 9.11 5.98 -23.92
N ARG A 48 10.04 5.68 -24.84
CA ARG A 48 10.09 4.39 -25.58
C ARG A 48 10.36 3.21 -24.65
N PHE A 49 11.28 3.36 -23.73
CA PHE A 49 11.62 2.32 -22.77
C PHE A 49 10.45 1.98 -21.82
N LEU A 50 9.80 3.00 -21.28
CA LEU A 50 8.66 2.83 -20.38
C LEU A 50 7.44 2.20 -21.08
N SER A 51 7.19 2.55 -22.34
CA SER A 51 6.07 1.98 -23.12
C SER A 51 6.27 0.49 -23.41
N ASN A 52 7.52 0.04 -23.52
CA ASN A 52 7.85 -1.36 -23.84
C ASN A 52 8.03 -2.24 -22.60
N ASN A 53 8.12 -1.66 -21.40
CA ASN A 53 8.42 -2.39 -20.16
C ASN A 53 7.36 -2.17 -19.09
N GLN A 54 6.45 -3.14 -18.95
CA GLN A 54 5.38 -3.10 -17.95
C GLN A 54 5.88 -3.07 -16.50
N PHE A 55 7.05 -3.66 -16.24
CA PHE A 55 7.72 -3.64 -14.94
C PHE A 55 7.91 -2.22 -14.40
N PHE A 56 8.40 -1.32 -15.26
CA PHE A 56 8.57 0.09 -14.88
C PHE A 56 7.25 0.84 -14.70
N GLY A 57 6.16 0.34 -15.30
CA GLY A 57 4.81 0.85 -15.04
C GLY A 57 4.38 0.67 -13.58
N ILE A 58 4.65 -0.49 -12.97
CA ILE A 58 4.36 -0.73 -11.54
C ILE A 58 5.29 0.08 -10.65
N LEU A 59 6.61 0.10 -10.94
CA LEU A 59 7.54 0.97 -10.21
C LEU A 59 7.11 2.42 -10.25
N ASN A 60 6.58 2.88 -11.38
CA ASN A 60 6.06 4.23 -11.53
C ASN A 60 4.84 4.52 -10.62
N ILE A 61 4.02 3.53 -10.32
CA ILE A 61 2.94 3.66 -9.33
C ILE A 61 3.51 3.93 -7.94
N PHE A 62 4.52 3.18 -7.52
CA PHE A 62 5.17 3.36 -6.21
C PHE A 62 5.98 4.65 -6.11
N SER A 63 6.54 5.12 -7.23
CA SER A 63 7.22 6.41 -7.31
C SER A 63 6.26 7.60 -7.39
N GLY A 64 4.96 7.32 -7.49
CA GLY A 64 3.96 8.37 -7.64
C GLY A 64 4.04 9.15 -8.95
N GLY A 65 4.48 8.49 -10.03
CA GLY A 65 4.68 9.10 -11.34
C GLY A 65 6.08 9.69 -11.56
N GLY A 66 6.94 9.65 -10.55
CA GLY A 66 8.30 10.20 -10.63
C GLY A 66 9.25 9.48 -11.61
N LEU A 67 8.91 8.25 -11.99
CA LEU A 67 9.70 7.48 -12.95
C LEU A 67 9.46 7.93 -14.39
N THR A 68 8.27 8.42 -14.73
CA THR A 68 7.98 8.91 -16.10
C THR A 68 8.79 10.13 -16.49
N THR A 69 9.22 10.92 -15.52
CA THR A 69 10.07 12.10 -15.69
C THR A 69 11.51 11.85 -15.25
N LEU A 70 11.84 10.65 -14.75
CA LEU A 70 13.08 10.37 -14.01
C LEU A 70 13.40 11.48 -13.00
N SER A 71 12.42 11.76 -12.17
CA SER A 71 12.53 12.85 -11.20
C SER A 71 13.45 12.51 -10.03
N VAL A 72 13.81 13.53 -9.26
CA VAL A 72 14.55 13.41 -8.00
C VAL A 72 13.94 12.38 -7.06
N ILE A 73 12.62 12.18 -7.12
CA ILE A 73 11.87 11.21 -6.30
C ILE A 73 11.51 9.93 -7.06
N MET A 74 12.25 9.53 -8.08
CA MET A 74 11.92 8.38 -8.94
C MET A 74 11.82 7.03 -8.21
N LEU A 75 12.51 6.85 -7.07
CA LEU A 75 12.34 5.67 -6.21
C LEU A 75 11.04 5.72 -5.40
N GLY A 76 10.46 6.89 -5.24
CA GLY A 76 9.25 7.08 -4.45
C GLY A 76 9.43 6.68 -2.98
N VAL A 77 8.37 6.14 -2.41
CA VAL A 77 8.34 5.58 -1.06
C VAL A 77 8.70 4.08 -1.02
N GLY A 78 9.10 3.49 -2.17
CA GLY A 78 9.43 2.07 -2.32
C GLY A 78 10.43 1.55 -1.30
N PRO A 79 11.61 2.17 -1.11
CA PRO A 79 12.62 1.74 -0.14
C PRO A 79 12.09 1.71 1.30
N TYR A 80 11.26 2.69 1.68
CA TYR A 80 10.63 2.73 3.00
C TYR A 80 9.60 1.62 3.19
N ILE A 81 8.78 1.36 2.19
CA ILE A 81 7.82 0.25 2.21
C ILE A 81 8.57 -1.06 2.37
N THR A 82 9.60 -1.31 1.56
CA THR A 82 10.43 -2.52 1.64
C THR A 82 11.10 -2.66 3.01
N GLY A 83 11.65 -1.57 3.56
CA GLY A 83 12.24 -1.55 4.90
C GLY A 83 11.23 -1.88 5.99
N SER A 84 10.03 -1.31 5.90
CA SER A 84 8.93 -1.58 6.83
C SER A 84 8.46 -3.04 6.76
N ILE A 85 8.39 -3.63 5.55
CA ILE A 85 8.07 -5.05 5.33
C ILE A 85 9.12 -5.94 6.01
N ILE A 86 10.40 -5.69 5.72
CA ILE A 86 11.51 -6.46 6.30
C ILE A 86 11.46 -6.40 7.83
N MET A 87 11.26 -5.21 8.41
CA MET A 87 11.15 -5.06 9.85
C MET A 87 9.96 -5.84 10.42
N GLN A 88 8.80 -5.81 9.76
CA GLN A 88 7.63 -6.58 10.20
C GLN A 88 7.86 -8.10 10.09
N LEU A 89 8.51 -8.58 9.03
CA LEU A 89 8.91 -9.99 8.92
C LEU A 89 9.88 -10.40 10.04
N LEU A 90 10.81 -9.52 10.39
CA LEU A 90 11.76 -9.75 11.48
C LEU A 90 11.08 -9.85 12.85
N THR A 91 9.90 -9.28 13.07
CA THR A 91 9.17 -9.46 14.34
C THR A 91 8.75 -10.90 14.60
N ILE A 92 8.61 -11.72 13.54
CA ILE A 92 8.33 -13.15 13.70
C ILE A 92 9.58 -13.93 14.07
N MET A 93 10.71 -13.57 13.45
CA MET A 93 11.97 -14.30 13.63
C MET A 93 12.71 -13.90 14.91
N VAL A 94 12.56 -12.63 15.34
CA VAL A 94 13.30 -12.04 16.45
C VAL A 94 12.34 -11.67 17.58
N PRO A 95 12.28 -12.48 18.68
CA PRO A 95 11.38 -12.22 19.81
C PRO A 95 11.55 -10.83 20.44
N ALA A 96 12.79 -10.30 20.44
CA ALA A 96 13.07 -8.95 20.96
C ALA A 96 12.34 -7.85 20.17
N LEU A 97 12.29 -7.96 18.84
CA LEU A 97 11.55 -7.02 18.01
C LEU A 97 10.03 -7.16 18.17
N LYS A 98 9.53 -8.38 18.34
CA LYS A 98 8.13 -8.63 18.67
C LYS A 98 7.75 -7.93 19.98
N LYS A 99 8.59 -8.05 21.00
CA LYS A 99 8.38 -7.40 22.29
C LYS A 99 8.29 -5.87 22.18
N ILE A 100 9.23 -5.25 21.46
CA ILE A 100 9.24 -3.81 21.20
C ILE A 100 7.93 -3.39 20.49
N TYR A 101 7.49 -4.15 19.48
CA TYR A 101 6.33 -3.80 18.68
C TYR A 101 4.99 -3.95 19.43
N SER A 102 4.82 -5.05 20.21
CA SER A 102 3.54 -5.43 20.82
C SER A 102 3.43 -5.07 22.30
N GLU A 103 4.53 -5.09 23.08
CA GLU A 103 4.48 -4.96 24.53
C GLU A 103 4.86 -3.56 25.04
N GLU A 104 5.77 -2.85 24.35
CA GLU A 104 6.21 -1.51 24.79
C GLU A 104 5.23 -0.36 24.43
N GLY A 105 4.05 -0.67 23.88
CA GLY A 105 3.02 0.30 23.58
C GLY A 105 3.44 1.33 22.52
N GLU A 106 3.10 2.60 22.73
CA GLU A 106 3.35 3.66 21.73
C GLU A 106 4.83 3.99 21.57
N ALA A 107 5.60 3.94 22.66
CA ALA A 107 7.04 4.18 22.62
C ALA A 107 7.78 3.12 21.80
N GLY A 108 7.39 1.85 21.95
CA GLY A 108 7.94 0.74 21.17
C GLY A 108 7.61 0.87 19.67
N ARG A 109 6.38 1.24 19.33
CA ARG A 109 5.98 1.49 17.94
C ARG A 109 6.79 2.63 17.30
N LYS A 110 7.09 3.70 18.04
CA LYS A 110 7.96 4.79 17.57
C LYS A 110 9.39 4.31 17.30
N ARG A 111 9.97 3.51 18.21
CA ARG A 111 11.30 2.89 18.01
C ARG A 111 11.31 1.96 16.80
N PHE A 112 10.29 1.14 16.64
CA PHE A 112 10.14 0.25 15.50
C PHE A 112 10.08 1.01 14.16
N ALA A 113 9.33 2.12 14.12
CA ALA A 113 9.30 3.01 12.96
C ALA A 113 10.69 3.63 12.68
N GLN A 114 11.46 4.01 13.70
CA GLN A 114 12.83 4.50 13.52
C GLN A 114 13.76 3.45 12.90
N TYR A 115 13.67 2.18 13.31
CA TYR A 115 14.44 1.11 12.68
C TYR A 115 14.05 0.90 11.22
N SER A 116 12.76 0.98 10.89
CA SER A 116 12.30 0.91 9.50
C SER A 116 12.86 2.05 8.65
N ARG A 117 12.95 3.28 9.20
CA ARG A 117 13.58 4.44 8.53
C ARG A 117 15.07 4.23 8.30
N LEU A 118 15.80 3.79 9.32
CA LEU A 118 17.23 3.52 9.19
C LEU A 118 17.51 2.46 8.12
N LEU A 119 16.68 1.41 8.06
CA LEU A 119 16.80 0.35 7.07
C LEU A 119 16.44 0.84 5.67
N SER A 120 15.56 1.82 5.54
CA SER A 120 15.15 2.35 4.23
C SER A 120 16.29 3.07 3.49
N VAL A 121 17.26 3.66 4.21
CA VAL A 121 18.40 4.39 3.60
C VAL A 121 19.33 3.46 2.81
N PRO A 122 19.89 2.37 3.39
CA PRO A 122 20.71 1.44 2.61
C PRO A 122 19.91 0.75 1.50
N LEU A 123 18.61 0.49 1.69
CA LEU A 123 17.76 -0.04 0.64
C LEU A 123 17.57 0.97 -0.50
N ALA A 124 17.42 2.26 -0.19
CA ALA A 124 17.36 3.32 -1.20
C ALA A 124 18.66 3.41 -2.02
N VAL A 125 19.82 3.23 -1.38
CA VAL A 125 21.12 3.20 -2.07
C VAL A 125 21.19 2.00 -3.01
N ILE A 126 20.83 0.80 -2.55
CA ILE A 126 20.88 -0.42 -3.37
C ILE A 126 19.90 -0.33 -4.54
N GLN A 127 18.65 0.06 -4.27
CA GLN A 127 17.60 0.19 -5.30
C GLN A 127 17.92 1.33 -6.28
N GLY A 128 18.40 2.47 -5.77
CA GLY A 128 18.80 3.62 -6.58
C GLY A 128 19.97 3.30 -7.51
N PHE A 129 21.01 2.66 -6.98
CA PHE A 129 22.13 2.20 -7.77
C PHE A 129 21.68 1.21 -8.87
N GLY A 130 20.87 0.21 -8.50
CA GLY A 130 20.36 -0.76 -9.46
C GLY A 130 19.53 -0.12 -10.57
N LEU A 131 18.65 0.82 -10.21
CA LEU A 131 17.79 1.50 -11.17
C LEU A 131 18.60 2.42 -12.13
N LEU A 132 19.44 3.29 -11.58
CA LEU A 132 20.32 4.18 -12.36
C LEU A 132 21.18 3.40 -13.33
N TYR A 133 21.69 2.28 -12.87
CA TYR A 133 22.50 1.37 -13.65
C TYR A 133 21.74 0.76 -14.84
N ILE A 134 20.49 0.30 -14.63
CA ILE A 134 19.63 -0.22 -15.72
C ILE A 134 19.36 0.90 -16.74
N LEU A 135 19.07 2.12 -16.27
CA LEU A 135 18.79 3.25 -17.15
C LEU A 135 20.00 3.67 -18.00
N GLU A 136 21.20 3.58 -17.44
CA GLU A 136 22.46 3.84 -18.17
C GLU A 136 22.69 2.78 -19.25
N GLN A 137 22.40 1.50 -18.97
CA GLN A 137 22.53 0.42 -19.95
C GLN A 137 21.57 0.53 -21.14
N GLN A 138 20.43 1.15 -20.89
CA GLN A 138 19.42 1.40 -21.92
C GLN A 138 19.68 2.72 -22.69
N ASN A 139 20.83 3.36 -22.48
CA ASN A 139 21.21 4.65 -23.06
C ASN A 139 20.18 5.78 -22.79
N ILE A 140 19.43 5.66 -21.67
CA ILE A 140 18.49 6.70 -21.23
C ILE A 140 19.23 7.80 -20.49
N LEU A 141 20.28 7.42 -19.78
CA LEU A 141 21.22 8.34 -19.14
C LEU A 141 22.48 8.40 -20.01
N VAL A 142 22.73 9.56 -20.61
CA VAL A 142 23.79 9.74 -21.61
C VAL A 142 24.90 10.63 -21.05
N ASN A 143 26.16 10.32 -21.44
CA ASN A 143 27.36 11.12 -21.14
C ASN A 143 27.61 11.35 -19.64
N LEU A 144 27.32 10.37 -18.78
CA LEU A 144 27.58 10.47 -17.35
C LEU A 144 29.07 10.26 -17.02
N THR A 145 29.65 11.23 -16.35
CA THR A 145 30.95 11.07 -15.69
C THR A 145 30.79 10.24 -14.40
N SER A 146 31.88 9.71 -13.86
CA SER A 146 31.84 8.99 -12.58
C SER A 146 31.30 9.86 -11.44
N PHE A 147 31.55 11.17 -11.48
CA PHE A 147 31.03 12.13 -10.54
C PHE A 147 29.50 12.29 -10.70
N ASP A 148 28.99 12.36 -11.92
CA ASP A 148 27.54 12.49 -12.19
C ASP A 148 26.76 11.26 -11.71
N ARG A 149 27.32 10.05 -11.84
CA ARG A 149 26.72 8.81 -11.33
C ARG A 149 26.54 8.86 -9.82
N ILE A 150 27.59 9.28 -9.10
CA ILE A 150 27.54 9.38 -7.64
C ILE A 150 26.55 10.49 -7.24
N THR A 151 26.59 11.63 -7.91
CA THR A 151 25.67 12.75 -7.64
C THR A 151 24.22 12.35 -7.89
N ASN A 152 23.90 11.69 -9.02
CA ASN A 152 22.56 11.20 -9.30
C ASN A 152 22.08 10.18 -8.26
N LEU A 153 22.97 9.29 -7.80
CA LEU A 153 22.63 8.35 -6.72
C LEU A 153 22.26 9.08 -5.44
N PHE A 154 23.06 10.06 -5.01
CA PHE A 154 22.76 10.84 -3.81
C PHE A 154 21.46 11.64 -3.96
N ILE A 155 21.21 12.25 -5.10
CA ILE A 155 19.97 13.00 -5.38
C ILE A 155 18.75 12.08 -5.24
N VAL A 156 18.78 10.89 -5.85
CA VAL A 156 17.67 9.95 -5.84
C VAL A 156 17.42 9.37 -4.45
N VAL A 157 18.51 9.06 -3.71
CA VAL A 157 18.41 8.58 -2.32
C VAL A 157 17.85 9.69 -1.42
N ALA A 158 18.35 10.91 -1.55
CA ALA A 158 17.86 12.06 -0.79
C ALA A 158 16.39 12.35 -1.11
N GLY A 159 15.98 12.25 -2.37
CA GLY A 159 14.59 12.40 -2.79
C GLY A 159 13.66 11.36 -2.17
N SER A 160 14.09 10.09 -2.13
CA SER A 160 13.31 9.03 -1.49
C SER A 160 13.18 9.22 0.03
N VAL A 161 14.27 9.61 0.72
CA VAL A 161 14.27 9.91 2.15
C VAL A 161 13.40 11.13 2.46
N LEU A 162 13.48 12.17 1.64
CA LEU A 162 12.62 13.36 1.76
C LEU A 162 11.13 12.98 1.63
N LEU A 163 10.80 12.13 0.64
CA LEU A 163 9.43 11.71 0.41
C LEU A 163 8.89 10.84 1.54
N MET A 164 9.73 9.95 2.09
CA MET A 164 9.42 9.19 3.30
C MET A 164 9.09 10.16 4.45
N TRP A 165 9.92 11.17 4.67
CA TRP A 165 9.72 12.16 5.73
C TRP A 165 8.43 12.96 5.54
N VAL A 166 8.14 13.40 4.30
CA VAL A 166 6.86 14.06 3.97
C VAL A 166 5.68 13.14 4.30
N GLY A 167 5.75 11.84 3.95
CA GLY A 167 4.72 10.86 4.27
C GLY A 167 4.48 10.70 5.78
N GLU A 168 5.54 10.74 6.57
CA GLU A 168 5.43 10.70 8.03
C GLU A 168 4.82 11.97 8.62
N LEU A 169 5.24 13.14 8.16
CA LEU A 169 4.65 14.41 8.56
C LEU A 169 3.14 14.45 8.24
N VAL A 170 2.73 13.92 7.09
CA VAL A 170 1.31 13.79 6.74
C VAL A 170 0.59 12.83 7.69
N SER A 171 1.22 11.75 8.11
CA SER A 171 0.64 10.81 9.09
C SER A 171 0.51 11.41 10.48
N GLU A 172 1.45 12.28 10.89
CA GLU A 172 1.48 12.89 12.23
C GLU A 172 0.57 14.12 12.33
N PHE A 173 0.67 15.04 11.37
CA PHE A 173 -0.04 16.33 11.39
C PHE A 173 -1.26 16.40 10.48
N GLY A 174 -1.45 15.44 9.58
CA GLY A 174 -2.55 15.38 8.64
C GLY A 174 -3.68 14.46 9.07
N ILE A 175 -4.33 13.86 8.07
CA ILE A 175 -5.39 12.87 8.23
C ILE A 175 -4.99 11.61 7.43
N GLY A 176 -5.00 10.47 8.07
CA GLY A 176 -4.75 9.21 7.38
C GLY A 176 -3.30 8.73 7.44
N ASN A 177 -2.98 7.79 6.54
CA ASN A 177 -1.62 7.30 6.35
C ASN A 177 -0.96 8.07 5.22
N GLY A 178 0.07 8.88 5.53
CA GLY A 178 0.69 9.77 4.54
C GLY A 178 1.38 9.02 3.40
N VAL A 179 1.98 7.87 3.67
CA VAL A 179 2.61 7.03 2.61
C VAL A 179 1.54 6.56 1.62
N SER A 180 0.40 6.07 2.13
CA SER A 180 -0.72 5.65 1.28
C SER A 180 -1.31 6.82 0.48
N LEU A 181 -1.36 8.02 1.08
CA LEU A 181 -1.82 9.23 0.38
C LEU A 181 -0.86 9.69 -0.72
N ILE A 182 0.44 9.54 -0.53
CA ILE A 182 1.45 9.83 -1.58
C ILE A 182 1.29 8.86 -2.75
N ILE A 183 1.12 7.55 -2.49
CA ILE A 183 0.87 6.55 -3.53
C ILE A 183 -0.44 6.87 -4.27
N PHE A 184 -1.50 7.17 -3.52
CA PHE A 184 -2.79 7.59 -4.08
C PHE A 184 -2.66 8.81 -5.00
N ALA A 185 -1.99 9.87 -4.55
CA ALA A 185 -1.78 11.06 -5.34
C ALA A 185 -0.97 10.78 -6.62
N GLY A 186 0.01 9.89 -6.53
CA GLY A 186 0.78 9.42 -7.68
C GLY A 186 -0.08 8.73 -8.73
N ILE A 187 -0.97 7.84 -8.29
CA ILE A 187 -1.90 7.13 -9.17
C ILE A 187 -2.88 8.11 -9.82
N VAL A 188 -3.53 8.94 -9.01
CA VAL A 188 -4.54 9.90 -9.49
C VAL A 188 -3.93 10.89 -10.49
N SER A 189 -2.67 11.28 -10.29
CA SER A 189 -1.99 12.21 -11.20
C SER A 189 -1.76 11.68 -12.62
N GLN A 190 -1.81 10.37 -12.82
CA GLN A 190 -1.66 9.74 -14.15
C GLN A 190 -3.02 9.57 -14.86
N LEU A 191 -4.13 9.66 -14.13
CA LEU A 191 -5.47 9.48 -14.71
C LEU A 191 -5.76 10.43 -15.89
N PRO A 192 -5.44 11.75 -15.83
CA PRO A 192 -5.71 12.65 -16.96
C PRO A 192 -4.97 12.24 -18.23
N ALA A 193 -3.70 11.81 -18.11
CA ALA A 193 -2.90 11.34 -19.24
C ALA A 193 -3.46 10.04 -19.83
N THR A 194 -3.86 9.10 -18.98
CA THR A 194 -4.47 7.84 -19.41
C THR A 194 -5.81 8.08 -20.11
N VAL A 195 -6.66 8.94 -19.55
CA VAL A 195 -7.96 9.29 -20.16
C VAL A 195 -7.75 9.98 -21.51
N SER A 196 -6.82 10.94 -21.61
CA SER A 196 -6.52 11.60 -22.88
C SER A 196 -6.02 10.61 -23.94
N GLN A 197 -5.14 9.68 -23.59
CA GLN A 197 -4.70 8.62 -24.52
C GLN A 197 -5.86 7.74 -25.00
N LEU A 198 -6.78 7.39 -24.12
CA LEU A 198 -7.98 6.62 -24.48
C LEU A 198 -8.88 7.38 -25.43
N VAL A 199 -9.07 8.68 -25.21
CA VAL A 199 -9.90 9.55 -26.07
C VAL A 199 -9.25 9.75 -27.44
N PHE A 200 -7.94 9.99 -27.50
CA PHE A 200 -7.22 10.18 -28.78
C PHE A 200 -7.12 8.91 -29.62
N ASN A 201 -7.01 7.75 -29.00
CA ASN A 201 -6.93 6.45 -29.68
C ASN A 201 -8.32 5.80 -29.87
N PHE A 202 -9.40 6.53 -29.60
CA PHE A 202 -10.75 6.03 -29.68
C PHE A 202 -11.15 5.67 -31.11
N THR A 203 -11.53 4.40 -31.32
CA THR A 203 -12.15 3.94 -32.55
C THR A 203 -13.57 3.45 -32.29
N PRO A 204 -14.57 3.73 -33.15
CA PRO A 204 -15.95 3.31 -32.92
C PRO A 204 -16.10 1.79 -32.76
N ALA A 205 -15.22 0.99 -33.34
CA ALA A 205 -15.20 -0.46 -33.19
C ALA A 205 -14.91 -0.93 -31.73
N GLN A 206 -14.31 -0.06 -30.92
CA GLN A 206 -13.93 -0.38 -29.53
C GLN A 206 -15.03 -0.02 -28.50
N ILE A 207 -16.15 0.57 -28.93
CA ILE A 207 -17.25 0.96 -28.03
C ILE A 207 -17.73 -0.23 -27.16
N PRO A 208 -18.00 -1.42 -27.68
CA PRO A 208 -18.43 -2.53 -26.84
C PRO A 208 -17.40 -2.92 -25.77
N LEU A 209 -16.12 -2.84 -26.13
CA LEU A 209 -15.02 -3.12 -25.22
C LEU A 209 -14.96 -2.10 -24.08
N PHE A 210 -15.11 -0.80 -24.38
CA PHE A 210 -15.15 0.26 -23.36
C PHE A 210 -16.33 0.12 -22.40
N LEU A 211 -17.50 -0.25 -22.92
CA LEU A 211 -18.68 -0.52 -22.09
C LEU A 211 -18.44 -1.69 -21.12
N ILE A 212 -17.85 -2.79 -21.60
CA ILE A 212 -17.48 -3.94 -20.76
C ILE A 212 -16.52 -3.49 -19.65
N PHE A 213 -15.49 -2.66 -19.97
CA PHE A 213 -14.55 -2.15 -18.98
C PHE A 213 -15.19 -1.24 -17.96
N LEU A 214 -16.08 -0.37 -18.38
CA LEU A 214 -16.79 0.53 -17.47
C LEU A 214 -17.65 -0.28 -16.49
N VAL A 215 -18.39 -1.26 -16.98
CA VAL A 215 -19.20 -2.15 -16.14
C VAL A 215 -18.30 -2.98 -15.21
N ALA A 216 -17.22 -3.56 -15.73
CA ALA A 216 -16.26 -4.32 -14.91
C ALA A 216 -15.61 -3.43 -13.84
N GLY A 217 -15.22 -2.20 -14.17
CA GLY A 217 -14.67 -1.24 -13.23
C GLY A 217 -15.65 -0.90 -12.09
N ILE A 218 -16.91 -0.65 -12.41
CA ILE A 218 -17.97 -0.40 -11.41
C ILE A 218 -18.17 -1.63 -10.52
N LEU A 219 -18.21 -2.84 -11.08
CA LEU A 219 -18.35 -4.08 -10.31
C LEU A 219 -17.15 -4.32 -9.38
N ILE A 220 -15.93 -4.05 -9.86
CA ILE A 220 -14.71 -4.14 -9.04
C ILE A 220 -14.78 -3.16 -7.87
N ILE A 221 -15.12 -1.89 -8.14
CA ILE A 221 -15.24 -0.86 -7.09
C ILE A 221 -16.31 -1.27 -6.08
N ALA A 222 -17.48 -1.69 -6.53
CA ALA A 222 -18.56 -2.17 -5.65
C ALA A 222 -18.12 -3.36 -4.81
N GLY A 223 -17.43 -4.33 -5.39
CA GLY A 223 -16.88 -5.48 -4.67
C GLY A 223 -15.85 -5.07 -3.61
N ILE A 224 -14.92 -4.15 -3.93
CA ILE A 224 -13.94 -3.63 -2.99
C ILE A 224 -14.64 -2.94 -1.82
N VAL A 225 -15.61 -2.06 -2.10
CA VAL A 225 -16.37 -1.36 -1.07
C VAL A 225 -17.09 -2.34 -0.17
N LEU A 226 -17.83 -3.31 -0.73
CA LEU A 226 -18.56 -4.31 0.03
C LEU A 226 -17.67 -5.11 0.98
N VAL A 227 -16.52 -5.60 0.51
CA VAL A 227 -15.63 -6.43 1.35
C VAL A 227 -14.84 -5.59 2.35
N THR A 228 -14.45 -4.36 1.99
CA THR A 228 -13.72 -3.45 2.90
C THR A 228 -14.62 -2.91 4.00
N GLU A 229 -15.92 -2.69 3.71
CA GLU A 229 -16.92 -2.24 4.68
C GLU A 229 -17.53 -3.40 5.48
N ALA A 230 -17.42 -4.64 5.00
CA ALA A 230 -17.99 -5.80 5.67
C ALA A 230 -17.32 -6.02 7.04
N GLU A 231 -18.15 -6.05 8.07
CA GLU A 231 -17.74 -6.25 9.46
C GLU A 231 -18.55 -7.39 10.11
N ARG A 232 -17.90 -8.16 10.97
CA ARG A 232 -18.56 -9.13 11.83
C ARG A 232 -18.61 -8.57 13.26
N PRO A 233 -19.74 -8.06 13.73
CA PRO A 233 -19.87 -7.59 15.10
C PRO A 233 -19.88 -8.77 16.07
N ILE A 234 -19.03 -8.74 17.09
CA ILE A 234 -19.03 -9.67 18.22
C ILE A 234 -19.67 -8.95 19.41
N PRO A 235 -20.76 -9.48 20.01
CA PRO A 235 -21.38 -8.84 21.16
C PRO A 235 -20.46 -8.96 22.38
N VAL A 236 -20.24 -7.83 23.06
CA VAL A 236 -19.44 -7.72 24.27
C VAL A 236 -20.29 -7.06 25.35
N THR A 237 -20.36 -7.68 26.52
CA THR A 237 -21.13 -7.17 27.68
C THR A 237 -20.17 -6.80 28.79
N TYR A 238 -20.38 -5.64 29.40
CA TYR A 238 -19.64 -5.21 30.57
C TYR A 238 -20.34 -5.70 31.86
N ALA A 239 -19.55 -6.19 32.79
CA ALA A 239 -20.08 -6.64 34.10
C ALA A 239 -20.72 -5.47 34.84
N LYS A 240 -21.89 -5.72 35.38
CA LYS A 240 -22.57 -4.76 36.27
C LYS A 240 -21.85 -4.69 37.63
N ARG A 241 -21.49 -3.49 38.03
CA ARG A 241 -20.96 -3.25 39.39
C ARG A 241 -22.01 -2.55 40.25
N VAL A 242 -22.34 -3.16 41.36
CA VAL A 242 -23.24 -2.56 42.36
C VAL A 242 -22.36 -1.89 43.42
N ARG A 243 -22.55 -0.60 43.64
CA ARG A 243 -21.89 0.16 44.72
C ARG A 243 -22.98 0.87 45.55
N GLY A 244 -23.32 0.27 46.69
CA GLY A 244 -24.47 0.69 47.47
C GLY A 244 -25.79 0.45 46.74
N MET A 245 -26.69 1.42 46.70
CA MET A 245 -27.97 1.35 45.99
C MET A 245 -27.87 1.73 44.48
N LYS A 246 -26.70 2.07 43.98
CA LYS A 246 -26.52 2.48 42.57
C LYS A 246 -25.84 1.37 41.76
N MET A 247 -26.47 1.02 40.62
CA MET A 247 -25.89 0.11 39.64
C MET A 247 -25.10 0.91 38.60
N TYR A 248 -23.83 0.57 38.44
CA TYR A 248 -22.94 1.14 37.46
C TYR A 248 -22.52 0.06 36.45
N GLY A 249 -22.49 0.39 35.16
CA GLY A 249 -22.11 -0.55 34.07
C GLY A 249 -23.29 -1.39 33.59
N GLY A 250 -22.99 -2.48 32.88
CA GLY A 250 -23.99 -3.39 32.31
C GLY A 250 -24.43 -3.01 30.89
N GLY A 251 -23.71 -2.10 30.22
CA GLY A 251 -23.93 -1.82 28.79
C GLY A 251 -23.44 -2.98 27.93
N SER A 252 -24.17 -3.29 26.87
CA SER A 252 -23.71 -4.17 25.79
C SER A 252 -23.20 -3.30 24.65
N THR A 253 -22.05 -3.68 24.10
CA THR A 253 -21.46 -3.07 22.92
C THR A 253 -21.06 -4.15 21.94
N TYR A 254 -20.61 -3.76 20.75
CA TYR A 254 -20.14 -4.69 19.74
C TYR A 254 -18.68 -4.40 19.45
N LEU A 255 -17.90 -5.47 19.30
CA LEU A 255 -16.53 -5.45 18.77
C LEU A 255 -16.60 -5.72 17.27
N PRO A 256 -16.43 -4.70 16.40
CA PRO A 256 -16.47 -4.90 14.96
C PRO A 256 -15.14 -5.54 14.48
N LEU A 257 -15.21 -6.75 13.92
CA LEU A 257 -14.10 -7.37 13.21
C LEU A 257 -14.30 -7.20 11.70
N ARG A 258 -13.43 -6.45 11.05
CA ARG A 258 -13.48 -6.23 9.60
C ARG A 258 -13.06 -7.49 8.85
N VAL A 259 -13.69 -7.75 7.69
CA VAL A 259 -13.31 -8.87 6.80
C VAL A 259 -11.92 -8.60 6.21
N ASN A 260 -11.64 -7.37 5.82
CA ASN A 260 -10.33 -6.93 5.38
C ASN A 260 -9.65 -6.08 6.46
N GLN A 261 -8.99 -6.73 7.44
CA GLN A 261 -8.21 -6.04 8.48
C GLN A 261 -6.90 -5.45 7.93
N ALA A 262 -6.35 -6.10 6.92
CA ALA A 262 -5.04 -5.77 6.37
C ALA A 262 -5.06 -4.62 5.37
N GLY A 263 -6.24 -4.22 4.87
CA GLY A 263 -6.35 -3.19 3.83
C GLY A 263 -5.67 -3.59 2.52
N VAL A 264 -4.92 -2.66 1.93
CA VAL A 264 -4.17 -2.87 0.67
C VAL A 264 -2.71 -3.28 0.89
N ILE A 265 -2.22 -3.25 2.12
CA ILE A 265 -0.82 -3.49 2.45
C ILE A 265 -0.32 -4.85 1.92
N PRO A 266 -1.07 -5.97 2.04
CA PRO A 266 -0.66 -7.26 1.51
C PRO A 266 -0.39 -7.27 0.00
N ILE A 267 -1.16 -6.49 -0.76
CA ILE A 267 -0.99 -6.37 -2.20
C ILE A 267 0.30 -5.65 -2.54
N ILE A 268 0.59 -4.57 -1.82
CA ILE A 268 1.83 -3.79 -1.97
C ILE A 268 3.04 -4.69 -1.62
N PHE A 269 2.93 -5.52 -0.58
CA PHE A 269 3.97 -6.47 -0.18
C PHE A 269 4.21 -7.53 -1.24
N ALA A 270 3.16 -8.14 -1.74
CA ALA A 270 3.24 -9.15 -2.79
C ALA A 270 3.89 -8.59 -4.06
N LEU A 271 3.48 -7.39 -4.50
CA LEU A 271 4.09 -6.70 -5.63
C LEU A 271 5.57 -6.42 -5.39
N SER A 272 5.92 -5.88 -4.23
CA SER A 272 7.31 -5.57 -3.89
C SER A 272 8.21 -6.80 -3.98
N ILE A 273 7.76 -7.95 -3.46
CA ILE A 273 8.54 -9.20 -3.52
C ILE A 273 8.63 -9.74 -4.95
N LEU A 274 7.54 -9.67 -5.71
CA LEU A 274 7.54 -10.14 -7.11
C LEU A 274 8.41 -9.28 -8.04
N LEU A 275 8.75 -8.06 -7.64
CA LEU A 275 9.68 -7.20 -8.38
C LEU A 275 11.16 -7.65 -8.23
N PHE A 276 11.54 -8.26 -7.11
CA PHE A 276 12.92 -8.66 -6.84
C PHE A 276 13.51 -9.63 -7.87
N PRO A 277 12.83 -10.71 -8.30
CA PRO A 277 13.37 -11.63 -9.30
C PRO A 277 13.73 -10.93 -10.62
N GLN A 278 12.89 -10.01 -11.07
CA GLN A 278 13.13 -9.25 -12.30
C GLN A 278 14.32 -8.28 -12.15
N MET A 279 14.43 -7.60 -11.01
CA MET A 279 15.58 -6.74 -10.72
C MET A 279 16.89 -7.54 -10.69
N ILE A 280 16.89 -8.68 -9.99
CA ILE A 280 18.05 -9.57 -9.91
C ILE A 280 18.37 -10.12 -11.31
N GLY A 281 17.38 -10.59 -12.06
CA GLY A 281 17.54 -11.09 -13.42
C GLY A 281 18.21 -10.06 -14.33
N THR A 282 17.71 -8.83 -14.32
CA THR A 282 18.30 -7.73 -15.11
C THR A 282 19.74 -7.42 -14.71
N PHE A 283 20.06 -7.48 -13.41
CA PHE A 283 21.42 -7.29 -12.93
C PHE A 283 22.35 -8.44 -13.37
N LEU A 284 21.87 -9.68 -13.38
CA LEU A 284 22.64 -10.87 -13.75
C LEU A 284 22.95 -10.97 -15.25
N THR A 285 22.18 -10.30 -16.12
CA THR A 285 22.45 -10.30 -17.58
C THR A 285 23.86 -9.81 -17.96
N ARG A 286 24.53 -9.13 -17.05
CA ARG A 286 25.88 -8.58 -17.28
C ARG A 286 27.02 -9.58 -17.18
N PHE A 287 26.81 -10.66 -16.46
CA PHE A 287 27.87 -11.61 -16.26
C PHE A 287 27.95 -12.55 -17.46
N ALA A 288 29.09 -12.53 -18.17
CA ALA A 288 29.34 -13.36 -19.34
C ALA A 288 29.46 -14.88 -19.02
N ASN A 289 29.10 -15.30 -17.80
CA ASN A 289 29.12 -16.69 -17.38
C ASN A 289 27.85 -17.40 -17.86
N PRO A 290 27.94 -18.54 -18.57
CA PRO A 290 26.79 -19.24 -19.13
C PRO A 290 25.78 -19.72 -18.06
N ILE A 291 26.26 -20.05 -16.85
CA ILE A 291 25.38 -20.45 -15.73
C ILE A 291 24.57 -19.26 -15.26
N ILE A 292 25.21 -18.11 -15.09
CA ILE A 292 24.56 -16.85 -14.64
C ILE A 292 23.58 -16.36 -15.70
N ALA A 293 23.94 -16.46 -16.99
CA ALA A 293 23.05 -16.10 -18.09
C ALA A 293 21.77 -16.95 -18.09
N LYS A 294 21.87 -18.26 -17.83
CA LYS A 294 20.70 -19.14 -17.74
C LYS A 294 19.82 -18.83 -16.52
N ILE A 295 20.41 -18.50 -15.38
CA ILE A 295 19.67 -18.04 -14.19
C ILE A 295 18.94 -16.72 -14.49
N SER A 296 19.63 -15.79 -15.13
CA SER A 296 19.07 -14.51 -15.57
C SER A 296 17.86 -14.71 -16.50
N GLU A 297 17.99 -15.59 -17.50
CA GLU A 297 16.91 -15.90 -18.44
C GLU A 297 15.67 -16.45 -17.71
N VAL A 298 15.83 -17.37 -16.76
CA VAL A 298 14.74 -17.91 -15.94
C VAL A 298 14.09 -16.82 -15.09
N LEU A 299 14.88 -15.93 -14.48
CA LEU A 299 14.36 -14.83 -13.67
C LEU A 299 13.61 -13.78 -14.53
N LEU A 300 14.08 -13.51 -15.75
CA LEU A 300 13.44 -12.58 -16.68
C LEU A 300 12.21 -13.19 -17.37
N ALA A 301 12.20 -14.51 -17.59
CA ALA A 301 11.01 -15.23 -18.06
C ALA A 301 9.84 -15.16 -17.07
N PHE A 302 10.13 -14.77 -15.82
CA PHE A 302 9.16 -14.48 -14.77
C PHE A 302 8.48 -13.12 -15.00
N SER A 303 7.85 -12.98 -16.17
CA SER A 303 7.18 -11.74 -16.59
C SER A 303 5.73 -11.70 -16.11
N GLN A 304 5.17 -10.50 -16.04
CA GLN A 304 3.77 -10.28 -15.66
C GLN A 304 2.75 -10.94 -16.60
N THR A 305 3.16 -11.25 -17.83
CA THR A 305 2.33 -11.97 -18.80
C THR A 305 2.27 -13.47 -18.52
N SER A 306 3.11 -14.01 -17.63
CA SER A 306 3.14 -15.42 -17.27
C SER A 306 1.96 -15.80 -16.36
N VAL A 307 1.36 -16.96 -16.61
CA VAL A 307 0.36 -17.55 -15.69
C VAL A 307 0.97 -17.83 -14.33
N ILE A 308 2.23 -18.24 -14.29
CA ILE A 308 2.97 -18.51 -13.06
C ILE A 308 3.06 -17.25 -12.21
N TYR A 309 3.31 -16.09 -12.82
CA TYR A 309 3.33 -14.81 -12.11
C TYR A 309 1.96 -14.51 -11.46
N ALA A 310 0.87 -14.69 -12.20
CA ALA A 310 -0.48 -14.45 -11.67
C ALA A 310 -0.82 -15.39 -10.50
N ILE A 311 -0.45 -16.67 -10.59
CA ILE A 311 -0.66 -17.63 -9.51
C ILE A 311 0.18 -17.26 -8.28
N LEU A 312 1.45 -16.94 -8.45
CA LEU A 312 2.31 -16.53 -7.34
C LEU A 312 1.85 -15.21 -6.72
N TYR A 313 1.39 -14.27 -7.54
CA TYR A 313 0.82 -13.03 -7.04
C TYR A 313 -0.40 -13.28 -6.16
N PHE A 314 -1.33 -14.14 -6.60
CA PHE A 314 -2.47 -14.58 -5.80
C PHE A 314 -2.02 -15.19 -4.46
N VAL A 315 -1.09 -16.16 -4.53
CA VAL A 315 -0.58 -16.87 -3.35
C VAL A 315 0.10 -15.90 -2.38
N PHE A 316 0.92 -14.99 -2.86
CA PHE A 316 1.58 -14.02 -2.00
C PHE A 316 0.59 -13.04 -1.37
N VAL A 317 -0.37 -12.50 -2.13
CA VAL A 317 -1.42 -11.63 -1.56
C VAL A 317 -2.19 -12.37 -0.47
N PHE A 318 -2.54 -13.64 -0.73
CA PHE A 318 -3.25 -14.48 0.24
C PHE A 318 -2.41 -14.70 1.51
N LEU A 319 -1.15 -15.13 1.38
CA LEU A 319 -0.24 -15.36 2.50
C LEU A 319 0.03 -14.08 3.28
N PHE A 320 0.31 -12.96 2.60
CA PHE A 320 0.55 -11.69 3.26
C PHE A 320 -0.68 -11.13 3.95
N THR A 321 -1.89 -11.41 3.48
CA THR A 321 -3.11 -11.01 4.17
C THR A 321 -3.23 -11.72 5.51
N TYR A 322 -2.97 -13.03 5.56
CA TYR A 322 -2.92 -13.78 6.81
C TYR A 322 -1.80 -13.29 7.72
N PHE A 323 -0.61 -13.14 7.16
CA PHE A 323 0.56 -12.66 7.86
C PHE A 323 0.32 -11.30 8.52
N TYR A 324 -0.13 -10.32 7.74
CA TYR A 324 -0.36 -8.96 8.23
C TYR A 324 -1.47 -8.91 9.27
N THR A 325 -2.54 -9.68 9.08
CA THR A 325 -3.61 -9.79 10.06
C THR A 325 -3.10 -10.36 11.38
N ALA A 326 -2.24 -11.40 11.34
CA ALA A 326 -1.65 -11.99 12.54
C ALA A 326 -0.69 -11.05 13.29
N VAL A 327 0.04 -10.20 12.55
CA VAL A 327 0.95 -9.20 13.15
C VAL A 327 0.19 -8.02 13.74
N THR A 328 -0.87 -7.57 13.05
CA THR A 328 -1.60 -6.35 13.44
C THR A 328 -2.64 -6.59 14.52
N PHE A 329 -3.22 -7.78 14.54
CA PHE A 329 -4.30 -8.13 15.44
C PHE A 329 -3.87 -9.27 16.37
N ASP A 330 -3.69 -8.95 17.65
CA ASP A 330 -3.34 -9.91 18.69
C ASP A 330 -4.58 -10.29 19.51
N PRO A 331 -5.17 -11.49 19.29
CA PRO A 331 -6.35 -11.94 20.04
C PRO A 331 -6.09 -12.12 21.53
N GLU A 332 -4.84 -12.40 21.93
CA GLU A 332 -4.48 -12.62 23.33
C GLU A 332 -4.47 -11.31 24.13
N SER A 333 -3.80 -10.29 23.58
CA SER A 333 -3.82 -8.93 24.14
C SER A 333 -5.24 -8.38 24.23
N LEU A 334 -6.06 -8.59 23.19
CA LEU A 334 -7.44 -8.13 23.17
C LEU A 334 -8.28 -8.82 24.26
N SER A 335 -8.16 -10.16 24.39
CA SER A 335 -8.85 -10.94 25.41
C SER A 335 -8.47 -10.48 26.83
N THR A 336 -7.17 -10.23 27.06
CA THR A 336 -6.65 -9.74 28.34
C THR A 336 -7.19 -8.33 28.64
N ASN A 337 -7.26 -7.44 27.65
CA ASN A 337 -7.81 -6.10 27.81
C ASN A 337 -9.32 -6.13 28.12
N LEU A 338 -10.08 -6.98 27.43
CA LEU A 338 -11.50 -7.18 27.74
C LEU A 338 -11.68 -7.65 29.19
N GLN A 339 -10.89 -8.63 29.62
CA GLN A 339 -10.94 -9.17 30.98
C GLN A 339 -10.59 -8.10 32.03
N LYS A 340 -9.52 -7.31 31.82
CA LYS A 340 -9.12 -6.21 32.72
C LYS A 340 -10.21 -5.15 32.85
N ASN A 341 -10.93 -4.87 31.77
CA ASN A 341 -12.04 -3.89 31.77
C ASN A 341 -13.38 -4.48 32.26
N GLY A 342 -13.41 -5.73 32.70
CA GLY A 342 -14.64 -6.41 33.16
C GLY A 342 -15.62 -6.68 32.01
N ALA A 343 -15.16 -6.74 30.79
CA ALA A 343 -15.94 -7.04 29.61
C ALA A 343 -15.80 -8.53 29.24
N PHE A 344 -16.85 -9.15 28.76
CA PHE A 344 -16.89 -10.55 28.36
C PHE A 344 -17.81 -10.77 27.16
N ILE A 345 -17.56 -11.83 26.42
CA ILE A 345 -18.42 -12.28 25.31
C ILE A 345 -19.48 -13.22 25.92
N PRO A 346 -20.79 -12.95 25.73
CA PRO A 346 -21.83 -13.84 26.24
C PRO A 346 -21.65 -15.29 25.83
N GLY A 347 -21.70 -16.20 26.80
CA GLY A 347 -21.51 -17.64 26.55
C GLY A 347 -20.06 -18.13 26.48
N ILE A 348 -19.06 -17.25 26.62
CA ILE A 348 -17.63 -17.61 26.56
C ILE A 348 -16.94 -17.15 27.86
N ARG A 349 -16.11 -18.01 28.45
CA ARG A 349 -15.34 -17.67 29.65
C ARG A 349 -14.29 -16.60 29.30
N PRO A 350 -14.17 -15.52 30.13
CA PRO A 350 -13.10 -14.52 29.96
C PRO A 350 -11.71 -15.16 30.05
N GLY A 351 -10.76 -14.64 29.29
CA GLY A 351 -9.38 -15.13 29.25
C GLY A 351 -9.08 -16.01 28.04
N PRO A 352 -8.33 -17.12 28.18
CA PRO A 352 -7.84 -17.92 27.02
C PRO A 352 -8.95 -18.42 26.08
N SER A 353 -10.12 -18.79 26.61
CA SER A 353 -11.26 -19.22 25.78
C SER A 353 -11.78 -18.09 24.88
N THR A 354 -11.77 -16.84 25.37
CA THR A 354 -12.13 -15.67 24.58
C THR A 354 -11.11 -15.41 23.47
N SER A 355 -9.81 -15.54 23.76
CA SER A 355 -8.73 -15.42 22.76
C SER A 355 -8.88 -16.46 21.67
N GLN A 356 -9.12 -17.73 22.01
CA GLN A 356 -9.32 -18.81 21.04
C GLN A 356 -10.56 -18.58 20.15
N TYR A 357 -11.65 -18.10 20.74
CA TYR A 357 -12.86 -17.77 19.96
C TYR A 357 -12.61 -16.64 18.97
N ILE A 358 -11.99 -15.53 19.41
CA ILE A 358 -11.67 -14.39 18.55
C ILE A 358 -10.71 -14.84 17.45
N SER A 359 -9.66 -15.61 17.76
CA SER A 359 -8.72 -16.15 16.78
C SER A 359 -9.42 -17.01 15.72
N LYS A 360 -10.33 -17.89 16.14
CA LYS A 360 -11.09 -18.74 15.20
C LYS A 360 -12.00 -17.93 14.29
N VAL A 361 -12.67 -16.90 14.81
CA VAL A 361 -13.50 -16.00 14.00
C VAL A 361 -12.62 -15.21 13.03
N LEU A 362 -11.50 -14.63 13.53
CA LEU A 362 -10.57 -13.86 12.73
C LEU A 362 -10.01 -14.68 11.56
N THR A 363 -9.55 -15.91 11.80
CA THR A 363 -9.01 -16.80 10.76
C THR A 363 -10.04 -17.06 9.66
N ARG A 364 -11.32 -17.25 10.02
CA ARG A 364 -12.38 -17.51 9.06
C ARG A 364 -12.75 -16.29 8.22
N ILE A 365 -12.84 -15.11 8.83
CA ILE A 365 -13.13 -13.88 8.07
C ILE A 365 -11.94 -13.46 7.22
N THR A 366 -10.71 -13.65 7.70
CA THR A 366 -9.49 -13.40 6.94
C THR A 366 -9.40 -14.29 5.71
N LEU A 367 -9.90 -15.53 5.75
CA LEU A 367 -9.96 -16.41 4.58
C LEU A 367 -10.76 -15.76 3.45
N LEU A 368 -11.94 -15.22 3.75
CA LEU A 368 -12.77 -14.52 2.76
C LEU A 368 -12.09 -13.26 2.24
N GLY A 369 -11.52 -12.46 3.15
CA GLY A 369 -10.77 -11.26 2.77
C GLY A 369 -9.55 -11.56 1.90
N ALA A 370 -8.75 -12.56 2.26
CA ALA A 370 -7.54 -12.95 1.53
C ALA A 370 -7.84 -13.51 0.14
N THR A 371 -8.84 -14.38 0.02
CA THR A 371 -9.27 -14.89 -1.29
C THR A 371 -9.79 -13.76 -2.18
N PHE A 372 -10.62 -12.88 -1.65
CA PHE A 372 -11.14 -11.74 -2.40
C PHE A 372 -10.03 -10.79 -2.87
N LEU A 373 -9.10 -10.41 -1.97
CA LEU A 373 -7.96 -9.57 -2.32
C LEU A 373 -7.07 -10.22 -3.38
N GLY A 374 -6.83 -11.53 -3.26
CA GLY A 374 -6.06 -12.29 -4.24
C GLY A 374 -6.73 -12.30 -5.63
N PHE A 375 -8.04 -12.53 -5.70
CA PHE A 375 -8.78 -12.46 -6.96
C PHE A 375 -8.74 -11.07 -7.59
N ILE A 376 -8.99 -10.02 -6.80
CA ILE A 376 -8.94 -8.64 -7.32
C ILE A 376 -7.53 -8.26 -7.78
N ALA A 377 -6.49 -8.70 -7.07
CA ALA A 377 -5.11 -8.44 -7.46
C ALA A 377 -4.76 -9.08 -8.81
N VAL A 378 -5.24 -10.28 -9.08
CA VAL A 378 -4.94 -11.02 -10.32
C VAL A 378 -5.88 -10.63 -11.48
N LEU A 379 -7.07 -10.14 -11.19
CA LEU A 379 -8.09 -9.82 -12.20
C LEU A 379 -7.58 -8.91 -13.33
N PRO A 380 -6.80 -7.83 -13.07
CA PRO A 380 -6.24 -6.99 -14.13
C PRO A 380 -5.28 -7.75 -15.07
N LEU A 381 -4.49 -8.68 -14.54
CA LEU A 381 -3.58 -9.50 -15.33
C LEU A 381 -4.36 -10.45 -16.27
N VAL A 382 -5.45 -11.00 -15.77
CA VAL A 382 -6.37 -11.84 -16.57
C VAL A 382 -7.04 -11.01 -17.66
N MET A 383 -7.52 -9.81 -17.32
CA MET A 383 -8.15 -8.88 -18.27
C MET A 383 -7.16 -8.46 -19.36
N GLN A 384 -5.93 -8.12 -19.01
CA GLN A 384 -4.87 -7.81 -19.96
C GLN A 384 -4.62 -8.98 -20.94
N ARG A 385 -4.59 -10.21 -20.43
CA ARG A 385 -4.33 -11.38 -21.25
C ARG A 385 -5.46 -11.66 -22.26
N ILE A 386 -6.70 -11.42 -21.85
CA ILE A 386 -7.89 -11.62 -22.71
C ILE A 386 -7.98 -10.52 -23.78
N THR A 387 -7.67 -9.28 -23.42
CA THR A 387 -7.89 -8.11 -24.29
C THR A 387 -6.65 -7.69 -25.07
N GLY A 388 -5.45 -8.10 -24.65
CA GLY A 388 -4.17 -7.67 -25.22
C GLY A 388 -3.78 -6.22 -24.90
N ILE A 389 -4.57 -5.50 -24.07
CA ILE A 389 -4.33 -4.08 -23.75
C ILE A 389 -3.51 -3.98 -22.45
N SER A 390 -2.24 -3.62 -22.58
CA SER A 390 -1.29 -3.58 -21.46
C SER A 390 -1.63 -2.52 -20.39
N SER A 391 -2.24 -1.42 -20.79
CA SER A 391 -2.65 -0.34 -19.87
C SER A 391 -3.69 -0.78 -18.83
N LEU A 392 -4.42 -1.85 -19.08
CA LEU A 392 -5.46 -2.37 -18.18
C LEU A 392 -4.89 -3.10 -16.96
N ALA A 393 -3.75 -3.77 -17.09
CA ALA A 393 -3.09 -4.43 -15.96
C ALA A 393 -2.65 -3.42 -14.90
N ILE A 394 -2.12 -2.28 -15.35
CA ILE A 394 -1.67 -1.20 -14.46
C ILE A 394 -2.86 -0.52 -13.79
N GLY A 395 -3.95 -0.30 -14.56
CA GLY A 395 -5.16 0.37 -14.05
C GLY A 395 -5.87 -0.37 -12.92
N GLY A 396 -5.93 -1.69 -12.96
CA GLY A 396 -6.72 -2.48 -12.00
C GLY A 396 -6.15 -2.52 -10.59
N THR A 397 -4.84 -2.71 -10.43
CA THR A 397 -4.17 -2.63 -9.11
C THR A 397 -4.23 -1.21 -8.55
N SER A 398 -4.11 -0.20 -9.41
CA SER A 398 -4.24 1.21 -9.04
C SER A 398 -5.65 1.54 -8.52
N ILE A 399 -6.71 1.05 -9.17
CA ILE A 399 -8.09 1.23 -8.72
C ILE A 399 -8.30 0.68 -7.31
N LEU A 400 -7.78 -0.51 -7.04
CA LEU A 400 -7.90 -1.12 -5.71
C LEU A 400 -7.22 -0.25 -4.64
N ILE A 401 -6.00 0.23 -4.90
CA ILE A 401 -5.27 1.10 -3.97
C ILE A 401 -6.05 2.42 -3.76
N VAL A 402 -6.49 3.04 -4.84
CA VAL A 402 -7.24 4.30 -4.80
C VAL A 402 -8.52 4.17 -3.97
N VAL A 403 -9.36 3.17 -4.27
CA VAL A 403 -10.63 2.95 -3.55
C VAL A 403 -10.39 2.70 -2.07
N SER A 404 -9.43 1.85 -1.74
CA SER A 404 -9.16 1.52 -0.33
C SER A 404 -8.58 2.69 0.46
N VAL A 405 -7.70 3.51 -0.15
CA VAL A 405 -7.16 4.71 0.50
C VAL A 405 -8.26 5.75 0.71
N VAL A 406 -9.16 5.94 -0.27
CA VAL A 406 -10.31 6.85 -0.12
C VAL A 406 -11.24 6.38 1.00
N LEU A 407 -11.55 5.09 1.08
CA LEU A 407 -12.39 4.53 2.15
C LEU A 407 -11.74 4.69 3.53
N ASP A 408 -10.42 4.42 3.65
CA ASP A 408 -9.69 4.62 4.92
C ASP A 408 -9.69 6.10 5.33
N LEU A 409 -9.48 7.01 4.37
CA LEU A 409 -9.53 8.44 4.60
C LEU A 409 -10.92 8.89 5.08
N MET A 410 -11.97 8.45 4.39
CA MET A 410 -13.35 8.78 4.77
C MET A 410 -13.67 8.30 6.18
N LYS A 411 -13.32 7.05 6.54
CA LYS A 411 -13.51 6.51 7.89
C LYS A 411 -12.77 7.33 8.96
N LYS A 412 -11.54 7.76 8.69
CA LYS A 412 -10.76 8.58 9.61
C LYS A 412 -11.35 9.98 9.78
N VAL A 413 -11.85 10.57 8.71
CA VAL A 413 -12.57 11.85 8.77
C VAL A 413 -13.86 11.69 9.58
N ASP A 414 -14.65 10.65 9.29
CA ASP A 414 -15.91 10.38 10.03
C ASP A 414 -15.65 10.15 11.52
N ALA A 415 -14.61 9.40 11.88
CA ALA A 415 -14.24 9.20 13.27
C ALA A 415 -13.83 10.50 13.97
N GLN A 416 -13.12 11.40 13.28
CA GLN A 416 -12.76 12.71 13.84
C GLN A 416 -13.95 13.65 13.99
N ILE A 417 -14.93 13.58 13.09
CA ILE A 417 -16.19 14.33 13.17
C ILE A 417 -17.01 13.82 14.37
N SER A 418 -17.22 12.50 14.48
CA SER A 418 -18.02 11.88 15.56
C SER A 418 -17.46 12.17 16.95
N MET A 419 -16.12 12.24 17.11
CA MET A 419 -15.50 12.59 18.39
C MET A 419 -15.77 14.03 18.83
N ARG A 420 -16.33 14.88 17.99
CA ARG A 420 -16.60 16.30 18.25
C ARG A 420 -18.08 16.65 18.33
N GLU A 421 -18.94 15.74 17.92
CA GLU A 421 -20.39 15.88 18.10
C GLU A 421 -20.83 15.56 19.54
N TYR A 422 -19.92 15.04 20.37
CA TYR A 422 -20.08 14.81 21.81
C TYR A 422 -19.20 15.78 22.62
#